data_428537bab531f5d321edf5be2d7c6022
#
_entry.id   428537bab531f5d321edf5be2d7c6022
#
_cell.length_a   1.000
_cell.length_b   1.000
_cell.length_c   1.000
_cell.angle_alpha   90.00
_cell.angle_beta   90.00
_cell.angle_gamma   90.00
#
_symmetry.space_group_name_H-M   'P 1'
#
loop_
_entity.id
_entity.type
_entity.pdbx_description
1 polymer ?
#
loop_
_entity_poly.entity_id
_entity_poly.type
_entity_poly.pdbx_seq_one_letter_code
_entity_poly.pdbx_strand_id
1 'polypeptide(L)'
;TPGLKVVYPAFPIDAKGLRYSLNWMYDRYNLPLFIVENGFGAVDQMVDGKVHDQYRIDYLKAHIEEMKNAVDIDGVDLLGYTVWGCIDCVSFGTGEMKKRYGFIYVDKDNAGHGTLARSKKDSFDWYKKVIESNGEKL
;
A
#
# COMPACT_ATOMS: atom_id res chain seq x y z
N THR A 1 2.14 12.83 14.55
CA THR A 1 2.39 12.00 15.75
C THR A 1 3.89 11.86 15.94
N PRO A 2 4.48 12.16 17.13
CA PRO A 2 5.90 11.96 17.38
C PRO A 2 6.30 10.50 17.19
N GLY A 3 7.44 10.25 16.52
CA GLY A 3 7.99 8.90 16.33
C GLY A 3 7.47 8.12 15.13
N LEU A 4 6.65 8.72 14.26
CA LEU A 4 6.25 8.06 13.02
C LEU A 4 7.45 7.81 12.10
N LYS A 5 7.52 6.60 11.53
CA LYS A 5 8.45 6.30 10.45
C LYS A 5 8.08 7.10 9.20
N VAL A 6 9.08 7.63 8.54
CA VAL A 6 8.91 8.40 7.30
C VAL A 6 9.39 7.57 6.12
N VAL A 7 8.60 7.55 5.06
CA VAL A 7 8.96 6.89 3.79
C VAL A 7 9.31 7.92 2.73
N TYR A 8 9.98 7.46 1.71
CA TYR A 8 10.40 8.28 0.58
C TYR A 8 9.18 8.84 -0.20
N PRO A 9 9.14 10.16 -0.53
CA PRO A 9 10.14 11.16 -0.19
C PRO A 9 9.95 11.84 1.17
N ALA A 10 8.88 11.68 1.94
CA ALA A 10 8.71 12.26 3.28
C ALA A 10 7.29 12.07 3.85
N PHE A 11 6.58 11.02 3.46
CA PHE A 11 5.26 10.75 4.02
C PHE A 11 5.36 9.90 5.29
N PRO A 12 4.67 10.28 6.36
CA PRO A 12 4.62 9.46 7.57
C PRO A 12 3.82 8.17 7.32
N ILE A 13 4.26 7.07 7.93
CA ILE A 13 3.44 5.85 8.02
C ILE A 13 2.57 5.99 9.26
N ASP A 14 1.27 6.13 9.07
CA ASP A 14 0.30 6.30 10.15
C ASP A 14 -0.96 5.46 9.91
N ALA A 15 -0.86 4.17 10.21
CA ALA A 15 -1.98 3.25 10.08
C ALA A 15 -3.15 3.63 11.02
N LYS A 16 -2.84 4.12 12.23
CA LYS A 16 -3.87 4.61 13.18
C LYS A 16 -4.56 5.86 12.66
N GLY A 17 -3.85 6.71 11.93
CA GLY A 17 -4.44 7.85 11.25
C GLY A 17 -5.48 7.45 10.20
N LEU A 18 -5.28 6.30 9.52
CA LEU A 18 -6.29 5.74 8.62
C LEU A 18 -7.56 5.36 9.39
N ARG A 19 -7.44 4.61 10.49
CA ARG A 19 -8.60 4.26 11.34
C ARG A 19 -9.32 5.50 11.85
N TYR A 20 -8.58 6.49 12.33
CA TYR A 20 -9.14 7.76 12.76
C TYR A 20 -9.93 8.45 11.63
N SER A 21 -9.36 8.50 10.43
CA SER A 21 -10.01 9.14 9.27
C SER A 21 -11.30 8.41 8.86
N LEU A 22 -11.30 7.08 8.90
CA LEU A 22 -12.50 6.28 8.62
C LEU A 22 -13.61 6.57 9.63
N ASN A 23 -13.29 6.58 10.93
CA ASN A 23 -14.25 6.93 11.98
C ASN A 23 -14.78 8.35 11.79
N TRP A 24 -13.89 9.33 11.57
CA TRP A 24 -14.28 10.73 11.39
C TRP A 24 -15.22 10.94 10.20
N MET A 25 -14.95 10.27 9.07
CA MET A 25 -15.80 10.34 7.89
C MET A 25 -17.15 9.65 8.13
N TYR A 26 -17.13 8.46 8.75
CA TYR A 26 -18.33 7.70 9.02
C TYR A 26 -19.26 8.43 10.00
N ASP A 27 -18.72 8.97 11.10
CA ASP A 27 -19.49 9.77 12.07
C ASP A 27 -20.13 11.01 11.44
N ARG A 28 -19.40 11.64 10.50
CA ARG A 28 -19.87 12.87 9.86
C ARG A 28 -20.95 12.65 8.82
N TYR A 29 -20.80 11.63 7.99
CA TYR A 29 -21.67 11.43 6.82
C TYR A 29 -22.67 10.29 6.98
N ASN A 30 -22.38 9.36 7.85
CA ASN A 30 -23.19 8.17 8.12
C ASN A 30 -23.55 7.38 6.84
N LEU A 31 -22.56 7.25 5.94
CA LEU A 31 -22.63 6.56 4.66
C LEU A 31 -21.53 5.52 4.57
N PRO A 32 -21.75 4.41 3.83
CA PRO A 32 -20.71 3.44 3.56
C PRO A 32 -19.47 4.09 2.93
N LEU A 33 -18.29 3.65 3.36
CA LEU A 33 -17.00 4.15 2.89
C LEU A 33 -16.31 3.15 1.97
N PHE A 34 -15.47 3.65 1.07
CA PHE A 34 -14.58 2.82 0.26
C PHE A 34 -13.22 3.50 0.13
N ILE A 35 -12.14 2.79 0.44
CA ILE A 35 -10.78 3.28 0.23
C ILE A 35 -10.39 2.96 -1.21
N VAL A 36 -10.43 3.96 -2.07
CA VAL A 36 -10.19 3.81 -3.52
C VAL A 36 -8.71 3.70 -3.87
N GLU A 37 -7.83 4.24 -3.02
CA GLU A 37 -6.39 4.08 -3.16
C GLU A 37 -5.65 4.29 -1.83
N ASN A 38 -4.68 3.44 -1.58
CA ASN A 38 -3.70 3.57 -0.52
C ASN A 38 -2.44 2.81 -0.94
N GLY A 39 -1.25 3.32 -0.71
CA GLY A 39 -0.05 2.64 -1.17
C GLY A 39 1.23 3.18 -0.58
N PHE A 40 2.29 2.42 -0.77
CA PHE A 40 3.61 2.68 -0.24
C PHE A 40 4.62 2.87 -1.37
N GLY A 41 5.05 4.11 -1.59
CA GLY A 41 6.08 4.43 -2.56
C GLY A 41 7.48 4.25 -1.96
N ALA A 42 8.29 3.39 -2.58
CA ALA A 42 9.65 3.10 -2.14
C ALA A 42 10.62 2.95 -3.31
N VAL A 43 11.91 3.05 -3.02
CA VAL A 43 12.98 2.68 -3.96
C VAL A 43 13.27 1.20 -3.79
N ASP A 44 12.70 0.40 -4.68
CA ASP A 44 12.91 -1.05 -4.65
C ASP A 44 14.30 -1.40 -5.22
N GLN A 45 14.92 -2.41 -4.64
CA GLN A 45 16.20 -2.94 -5.10
C GLN A 45 16.02 -4.37 -5.62
N MET A 46 16.55 -4.61 -6.83
CA MET A 46 16.62 -5.96 -7.39
C MET A 46 17.83 -6.69 -6.82
N VAL A 47 17.61 -7.81 -6.13
CA VAL A 47 18.64 -8.68 -5.59
C VAL A 47 18.40 -10.08 -6.13
N ASP A 48 19.39 -10.67 -6.76
CA ASP A 48 19.30 -12.02 -7.36
C ASP A 48 18.06 -12.25 -8.23
N GLY A 49 17.68 -11.24 -8.99
CA GLY A 49 16.53 -11.29 -9.91
C GLY A 49 15.16 -11.12 -9.24
N LYS A 50 15.12 -10.74 -7.97
CA LYS A 50 13.89 -10.55 -7.20
C LYS A 50 13.91 -9.26 -6.36
N VAL A 51 12.75 -8.70 -6.10
CA VAL A 51 12.58 -7.60 -5.15
C VAL A 51 12.00 -8.14 -3.86
N HIS A 52 12.77 -8.00 -2.76
CA HIS A 52 12.37 -8.37 -1.42
C HIS A 52 11.80 -7.14 -0.70
N ASP A 53 10.51 -6.93 -0.82
CA ASP A 53 9.83 -5.72 -0.36
C ASP A 53 9.02 -5.91 0.93
N GLN A 54 9.67 -6.49 1.96
CA GLN A 54 9.07 -6.70 3.28
C GLN A 54 8.49 -5.40 3.87
N TYR A 55 9.15 -4.26 3.64
CA TYR A 55 8.67 -2.94 4.05
C TYR A 55 7.29 -2.58 3.48
N ARG A 56 6.95 -3.06 2.26
CA ARG A 56 5.62 -2.86 1.66
C ARG A 56 4.60 -3.78 2.31
N ILE A 57 4.98 -5.02 2.59
CA ILE A 57 4.16 -5.96 3.35
C ILE A 57 3.82 -5.40 4.72
N ASP A 58 4.82 -4.92 5.47
CA ASP A 58 4.63 -4.36 6.81
C ASP A 58 3.71 -3.14 6.80
N TYR A 59 3.85 -2.26 5.79
CA TYR A 59 2.98 -1.12 5.60
C TYR A 59 1.52 -1.54 5.39
N LEU A 60 1.28 -2.42 4.42
CA LEU A 60 -0.07 -2.87 4.08
C LEU A 60 -0.70 -3.65 5.22
N LYS A 61 0.06 -4.53 5.86
CA LYS A 61 -0.41 -5.28 7.04
C LYS A 61 -0.92 -4.35 8.13
N ALA A 62 -0.11 -3.36 8.54
CA ALA A 62 -0.51 -2.42 9.58
C ALA A 62 -1.79 -1.64 9.21
N HIS A 63 -1.94 -1.22 7.94
CA HIS A 63 -3.12 -0.49 7.49
C HIS A 63 -4.36 -1.39 7.43
N ILE A 64 -4.22 -2.64 6.97
CA ILE A 64 -5.33 -3.60 6.94
C ILE A 64 -5.78 -3.97 8.36
N GLU A 65 -4.85 -4.14 9.30
CA GLU A 65 -5.18 -4.37 10.72
C GLU A 65 -6.02 -3.21 11.29
N GLU A 66 -5.67 -1.97 11.00
CA GLU A 66 -6.43 -0.81 11.47
C GLU A 66 -7.77 -0.61 10.73
N MET A 67 -7.87 -1.04 9.48
CA MET A 67 -9.17 -1.13 8.80
C MET A 67 -10.09 -2.17 9.44
N LYS A 68 -9.56 -3.35 9.77
CA LYS A 68 -10.32 -4.38 10.51
C LYS A 68 -10.80 -3.83 11.85
N ASN A 69 -9.94 -3.14 12.58
CA ASN A 69 -10.32 -2.51 13.84
C ASN A 69 -11.43 -1.46 13.67
N ALA A 70 -11.38 -0.67 12.59
CA ALA A 70 -12.44 0.30 12.29
C ALA A 70 -13.80 -0.38 12.04
N VAL A 71 -13.79 -1.53 11.36
CA VAL A 71 -15.02 -2.30 11.09
C VAL A 71 -15.47 -3.06 12.33
N ASP A 72 -14.59 -3.88 12.93
CA ASP A 72 -14.96 -4.86 13.94
C ASP A 72 -15.18 -4.24 15.33
N ILE A 73 -14.45 -3.17 15.64
CA ILE A 73 -14.49 -2.51 16.95
C ILE A 73 -15.32 -1.23 16.90
N ASP A 74 -15.08 -0.40 15.87
CA ASP A 74 -15.68 0.94 15.80
C ASP A 74 -17.03 0.96 15.05
N GLY A 75 -17.35 -0.12 14.31
CA GLY A 75 -18.62 -0.26 13.60
C GLY A 75 -18.71 0.56 12.29
N VAL A 76 -17.57 0.93 11.71
CA VAL A 76 -17.53 1.64 10.42
C VAL A 76 -18.00 0.72 9.30
N ASP A 77 -18.95 1.17 8.49
CA ASP A 77 -19.39 0.46 7.28
C ASP A 77 -18.37 0.71 6.14
N LEU A 78 -17.37 -0.18 6.04
CA LEU A 78 -16.32 -0.12 5.03
C LEU A 78 -16.56 -1.19 3.95
N LEU A 79 -16.93 -0.76 2.75
CA LEU A 79 -17.25 -1.63 1.61
C LEU A 79 -16.04 -2.31 1.00
N GLY A 80 -14.86 -1.68 1.07
CA GLY A 80 -13.68 -2.25 0.46
C GLY A 80 -12.45 -1.35 0.46
N TYR A 81 -11.38 -1.92 -0.06
CA TYR A 81 -10.06 -1.32 -0.10
C TYR A 81 -9.34 -1.69 -1.40
N THR A 82 -8.75 -0.72 -2.05
CA THR A 82 -7.85 -0.93 -3.18
C THR A 82 -6.50 -0.28 -2.95
N VAL A 83 -5.45 -0.99 -3.36
CA VAL A 83 -4.09 -0.45 -3.28
C VAL A 83 -3.77 0.43 -4.48
N TRP A 84 -2.92 1.44 -4.27
CA TRP A 84 -2.37 2.23 -5.35
C TRP A 84 -1.30 1.45 -6.11
N GLY A 85 -1.59 1.15 -7.39
CA GLY A 85 -0.65 0.53 -8.33
C GLY A 85 -0.42 -0.97 -8.09
N CYS A 86 -1.05 -1.85 -8.88
CA CYS A 86 -0.70 -3.27 -8.86
C CYS A 86 0.63 -3.55 -9.61
N ILE A 87 0.95 -2.75 -10.61
CA ILE A 87 2.19 -2.78 -11.42
C ILE A 87 2.93 -1.48 -11.20
N ASP A 88 4.27 -1.52 -11.15
CA ASP A 88 5.07 -0.31 -11.03
C ASP A 88 4.77 0.68 -12.17
N CYS A 89 4.53 1.91 -11.79
CA CYS A 89 4.28 3.02 -12.69
C CYS A 89 5.10 4.24 -12.28
N VAL A 90 5.17 5.22 -13.15
CA VAL A 90 5.76 6.53 -12.81
C VAL A 90 4.96 7.15 -11.67
N SER A 91 5.65 7.57 -10.63
CA SER A 91 5.00 8.26 -9.50
C SER A 91 4.34 9.54 -9.99
N PHE A 92 3.04 9.67 -9.79
CA PHE A 92 2.30 10.87 -10.16
C PHE A 92 2.80 12.13 -9.42
N GLY A 93 3.13 11.98 -8.13
CA GLY A 93 3.55 13.12 -7.30
C GLY A 93 4.99 13.58 -7.52
N THR A 94 5.89 12.72 -8.03
CA THR A 94 7.32 13.06 -8.19
C THR A 94 7.84 12.95 -9.63
N GLY A 95 7.07 12.36 -10.55
CA GLY A 95 7.50 12.11 -11.93
C GLY A 95 8.59 11.05 -12.05
N GLU A 96 8.82 10.23 -11.02
CA GLU A 96 9.94 9.29 -10.96
C GLU A 96 9.46 7.84 -11.06
N MET A 97 10.12 7.06 -11.92
CA MET A 97 9.91 5.60 -12.00
C MET A 97 10.53 4.85 -10.82
N LYS A 98 11.62 5.38 -10.23
CA LYS A 98 12.29 4.74 -9.09
C LYS A 98 11.43 4.69 -7.82
N LYS A 99 10.44 5.60 -7.67
CA LYS A 99 9.46 5.57 -6.59
C LYS A 99 8.35 4.59 -6.94
N ARG A 100 8.51 3.34 -6.52
CA ARG A 100 7.69 2.21 -6.92
C ARG A 100 6.61 1.89 -5.91
N TYR A 101 5.41 1.56 -6.39
CA TYR A 101 4.25 1.24 -5.57
C TYR A 101 3.74 -0.19 -5.77
N GLY A 102 4.03 -0.79 -6.94
CA GLY A 102 3.41 -2.02 -7.38
C GLY A 102 3.86 -3.27 -6.65
N PHE A 103 3.07 -4.32 -6.78
CA PHE A 103 3.43 -5.70 -6.43
C PHE A 103 4.23 -6.38 -7.55
N ILE A 104 4.19 -5.80 -8.74
CA ILE A 104 4.91 -6.26 -9.91
C ILE A 104 5.94 -5.21 -10.28
N TYR A 105 7.21 -5.61 -10.22
CA TYR A 105 8.34 -4.79 -10.65
C TYR A 105 8.33 -4.63 -12.17
N VAL A 106 8.65 -3.43 -12.65
CA VAL A 106 8.88 -3.14 -14.06
C VAL A 106 10.32 -2.68 -14.24
N ASP A 107 11.06 -3.35 -15.12
CA ASP A 107 12.43 -2.98 -15.45
C ASP A 107 12.45 -1.71 -16.30
N LYS A 108 12.47 -0.56 -15.61
CA LYS A 108 12.57 0.78 -16.16
C LYS A 108 13.15 1.75 -15.14
N ASP A 109 14.07 2.60 -15.56
CA ASP A 109 14.62 3.68 -14.74
C ASP A 109 13.94 5.05 -15.00
N ASN A 110 14.40 6.09 -14.30
CA ASN A 110 13.88 7.45 -14.49
C ASN A 110 14.22 8.07 -15.83
N ALA A 111 15.29 7.63 -16.51
CA ALA A 111 15.69 8.09 -17.84
C ALA A 111 14.93 7.35 -18.96
N GLY A 112 14.10 6.36 -18.59
CA GLY A 112 13.34 5.56 -19.54
C GLY A 112 14.05 4.32 -20.05
N HIS A 113 15.26 4.02 -19.55
CA HIS A 113 15.99 2.81 -19.91
C HIS A 113 15.44 1.60 -19.18
N GLY A 114 15.60 0.42 -19.78
CA GLY A 114 15.15 -0.87 -19.27
C GLY A 114 14.43 -1.69 -20.35
N THR A 115 14.17 -2.93 -20.05
CA THR A 115 13.55 -3.90 -20.96
C THR A 115 12.03 -3.92 -20.87
N LEU A 116 11.44 -3.25 -19.88
CA LEU A 116 10.03 -3.33 -19.50
C LEU A 116 9.61 -4.73 -19.02
N ALA A 117 10.56 -5.63 -18.77
CA ALA A 117 10.27 -6.93 -18.18
C ALA A 117 9.58 -6.77 -16.83
N ARG A 118 8.67 -7.68 -16.54
CA ARG A 118 7.86 -7.66 -15.32
C ARG A 118 8.18 -8.88 -14.46
N SER A 119 8.37 -8.65 -13.17
CA SER A 119 8.57 -9.73 -12.19
C SER A 119 7.77 -9.48 -10.92
N LYS A 120 7.28 -10.54 -10.30
CA LYS A 120 6.57 -10.46 -9.02
C LYS A 120 7.54 -10.12 -7.91
N LYS A 121 7.14 -9.21 -7.01
CA LYS A 121 7.81 -8.95 -5.74
C LYS A 121 7.31 -9.92 -4.65
N ASP A 122 7.94 -9.93 -3.49
CA ASP A 122 7.48 -10.77 -2.37
C ASP A 122 6.08 -10.40 -1.91
N SER A 123 5.76 -9.10 -1.93
CA SER A 123 4.42 -8.59 -1.59
C SER A 123 3.30 -9.11 -2.50
N PHE A 124 3.59 -9.55 -3.74
CA PHE A 124 2.58 -10.09 -4.64
C PHE A 124 1.92 -11.35 -4.09
N ASP A 125 2.73 -12.34 -3.71
CA ASP A 125 2.21 -13.63 -3.22
C ASP A 125 1.61 -13.50 -1.81
N TRP A 126 2.15 -12.57 -1.00
CA TRP A 126 1.57 -12.23 0.30
C TRP A 126 0.19 -11.59 0.14
N TYR A 127 0.05 -10.55 -0.69
CA TYR A 127 -1.22 -9.84 -0.87
C TYR A 127 -2.29 -10.71 -1.54
N LYS A 128 -1.89 -11.63 -2.43
CA LYS A 128 -2.79 -12.64 -2.97
C LYS A 128 -3.46 -13.46 -1.85
N LYS A 129 -2.68 -13.91 -0.85
CA LYS A 129 -3.21 -14.66 0.30
C LYS A 129 -4.13 -13.80 1.18
N VAL A 130 -3.82 -12.52 1.32
CA VAL A 130 -4.68 -11.55 2.03
C VAL A 130 -6.05 -11.47 1.35
N ILE A 131 -6.08 -11.31 0.01
CA ILE A 131 -7.31 -11.25 -0.76
C ILE A 131 -8.10 -12.57 -0.66
N GLU A 132 -7.44 -13.71 -0.87
CA GLU A 132 -8.06 -15.04 -0.81
C GLU A 132 -8.67 -15.35 0.56
N SER A 133 -8.14 -14.77 1.62
CA SER A 133 -8.63 -14.93 2.99
C SER A 133 -9.55 -13.79 3.47
N ASN A 134 -9.89 -12.84 2.60
CA ASN A 134 -10.63 -11.63 2.97
C ASN A 134 -9.99 -10.89 4.18
N GLY A 135 -8.66 -10.77 4.17
CA GLY A 135 -7.92 -10.07 5.21
C GLY A 135 -7.66 -10.89 6.50
N GLU A 136 -8.06 -12.15 6.56
CA GLU A 136 -7.85 -12.98 7.77
C GLU A 136 -6.40 -13.44 7.94
N LYS A 137 -5.66 -13.60 6.84
CA LYS A 137 -4.25 -14.03 6.84
C LYS A 137 -3.35 -12.86 6.44
N LEU A 138 -2.81 -12.17 7.43
CA LEU A 138 -1.88 -11.05 7.29
C LEU A 138 -0.44 -11.43 7.59
#